data_762c1efb951e3fbac8761500453e612a
#
_entry.id   762c1efb951e3fbac8761500453e612a
#
_cell.length_a   1.000
_cell.length_b   1.000
_cell.length_c   1.000
_cell.angle_alpha   90.00
_cell.angle_beta   90.00
_cell.angle_gamma   90.00
#
_symmetry.space_group_name_H-M   'P 1'
#
loop_
_entity.id
_entity.type
_entity.pdbx_description
1 polymer ?
#
loop_
_entity_poly.entity_id
_entity_poly.type
_entity_poly.pdbx_seq_one_letter_code
_entity_poly.pdbx_strand_id
1 'polypeptide(L)'
;MTNLTLLGFSEVFGRSVPIGTYQLQLNPEDIKFDIPELTAKPSKDICGNEPASDSTSDLFRKTLTLDFVLDNTGALPFPPFGCGTPGTPVSISTLLLEKICVTPVFRSHKKPTVRAIWGAGSITIYGDVTNFNYKYTLFNNLGLPLRAEVTMTIKEEPSTISRLFQSPDISRSPKVKAGDSIVNFCEEYYENKNYYLKIAEHNNLSSFRKIKEGSVLEFPPIIN
;
A
#
# COMPACT_ATOMS: atom_id res chain seq x y z
N MET A 1 24.57 -4.86 15.02
CA MET A 1 23.09 -4.94 14.89
C MET A 1 22.71 -4.20 13.62
N THR A 2 21.89 -4.81 12.77
CA THR A 2 21.43 -4.17 11.53
C THR A 2 20.22 -3.31 11.87
N ASN A 3 20.34 -1.99 11.71
CA ASN A 3 19.23 -1.07 11.90
C ASN A 3 18.19 -1.22 10.78
N LEU A 4 16.94 -0.90 11.10
CA LEU A 4 15.87 -0.89 10.13
C LEU A 4 16.23 0.05 8.98
N THR A 5 16.09 -0.46 7.76
CA THR A 5 16.43 0.26 6.53
C THR A 5 15.18 0.41 5.66
N LEU A 6 14.92 1.62 5.22
CA LEU A 6 13.84 1.98 4.32
C LEU A 6 14.43 2.26 2.93
N LEU A 7 13.92 1.57 1.91
CA LEU A 7 14.29 1.79 0.52
C LEU A 7 13.05 2.26 -0.25
N GLY A 8 13.14 3.44 -0.85
CA GLY A 8 12.08 3.95 -1.71
C GLY A 8 12.31 3.55 -3.17
N PHE A 9 11.24 3.17 -3.84
CA PHE A 9 11.22 2.80 -5.25
C PHE A 9 10.16 3.62 -5.99
N SER A 10 10.46 3.98 -7.23
CA SER A 10 9.49 4.57 -8.14
C SER A 10 9.32 3.68 -9.36
N GLU A 11 8.12 3.56 -9.81
CA GLU A 11 7.82 2.87 -11.06
C GLU A 11 7.97 3.83 -12.23
N VAL A 12 8.99 3.61 -13.06
CA VAL A 12 9.25 4.42 -14.26
C VAL A 12 9.27 3.50 -15.47
N PHE A 13 8.36 3.71 -16.42
CA PHE A 13 8.22 2.89 -17.64
C PHE A 13 8.06 1.38 -17.33
N GLY A 14 7.28 1.02 -16.30
CA GLY A 14 7.07 -0.38 -15.91
C GLY A 14 8.27 -1.04 -15.21
N ARG A 15 9.29 -0.26 -14.84
CA ARG A 15 10.46 -0.74 -14.09
C ARG A 15 10.53 -0.06 -12.74
N SER A 16 10.80 -0.85 -11.70
CA SER A 16 11.05 -0.36 -10.35
C SER A 16 12.46 0.21 -10.27
N VAL A 17 12.58 1.52 -10.04
CA VAL A 17 13.85 2.25 -9.93
C VAL A 17 14.01 2.74 -8.49
N PRO A 18 15.16 2.49 -7.83
CA PRO A 18 15.39 2.98 -6.48
C PRO A 18 15.51 4.52 -6.48
N ILE A 19 14.82 5.16 -5.54
CA ILE A 19 14.87 6.61 -5.31
C ILE A 19 15.94 6.94 -4.29
N GLY A 20 16.02 6.13 -3.23
CA GLY A 20 16.97 6.34 -2.14
C GLY A 20 16.82 5.31 -1.03
N THR A 21 17.78 5.37 -0.11
CA THR A 21 17.85 4.50 1.06
C THR A 21 17.97 5.36 2.31
N TYR A 22 17.22 5.00 3.34
CA TYR A 22 17.32 5.62 4.65
C TYR A 22 17.45 4.55 5.73
N GLN A 23 18.49 4.63 6.53
CA GLN A 23 18.74 3.74 7.66
C GLN A 23 18.40 4.47 8.96
N LEU A 24 17.57 3.88 9.82
CA LEU A 24 17.22 4.47 11.10
C LEU A 24 18.42 4.47 12.05
N GLN A 25 18.52 5.48 12.91
CA GLN A 25 19.55 5.59 13.94
C GLN A 25 19.30 4.57 15.06
N LEU A 26 18.05 4.49 15.51
CA LEU A 26 17.57 3.53 16.48
C LEU A 26 16.55 2.63 15.81
N ASN A 27 16.55 1.36 16.18
CA ASN A 27 15.46 0.48 15.80
C ASN A 27 14.19 0.89 16.56
N PRO A 28 13.01 0.79 15.96
CA PRO A 28 11.76 0.99 16.67
C PRO A 28 11.67 0.01 17.86
N GLU A 29 11.10 0.48 18.96
CA GLU A 29 10.89 -0.36 20.16
C GLU A 29 9.83 -1.42 19.88
N ASP A 30 8.76 -1.01 19.18
CA ASP A 30 7.64 -1.85 18.80
C ASP A 30 7.43 -1.87 17.29
N ILE A 31 7.08 -3.02 16.76
CA ILE A 31 6.61 -3.20 15.39
C ILE A 31 5.22 -3.81 15.45
N LYS A 32 4.22 -3.07 14.97
CA LYS A 32 2.83 -3.54 14.94
C LYS A 32 2.45 -3.97 13.54
N PHE A 33 2.05 -5.23 13.41
CA PHE A 33 1.46 -5.76 12.19
C PHE A 33 -0.04 -5.93 12.40
N ASP A 34 -0.82 -5.21 11.63
CA ASP A 34 -2.26 -5.40 11.57
C ASP A 34 -2.58 -6.24 10.34
N ILE A 35 -3.18 -7.40 10.57
CA ILE A 35 -3.66 -8.31 9.52
C ILE A 35 -5.17 -8.17 9.50
N PRO A 36 -5.78 -7.71 8.38
CA PRO A 36 -7.22 -7.55 8.32
C PRO A 36 -7.92 -8.90 8.50
N GLU A 37 -9.01 -8.91 9.29
CA GLU A 37 -9.83 -10.10 9.46
C GLU A 37 -10.58 -10.42 8.17
N LEU A 38 -10.54 -11.68 7.74
CA LEU A 38 -11.24 -12.20 6.56
C LEU A 38 -12.78 -12.11 6.66
N THR A 39 -13.29 -11.82 7.85
CA THR A 39 -14.73 -11.80 8.17
C THR A 39 -15.33 -10.40 8.25
N ALA A 40 -14.59 -9.34 7.89
CA ALA A 40 -15.11 -7.98 7.92
C ALA A 40 -16.31 -7.87 6.96
N LYS A 41 -17.50 -7.94 7.52
CA LYS A 41 -18.74 -7.57 6.80
C LYS A 41 -18.61 -6.10 6.44
N PRO A 42 -18.91 -5.69 5.19
CA PRO A 42 -18.88 -4.28 4.83
C PRO A 42 -19.75 -3.49 5.81
N SER A 43 -19.18 -2.52 6.49
CA SER A 43 -19.93 -1.61 7.34
C SER A 43 -20.90 -0.84 6.47
N LYS A 44 -22.21 -0.98 6.73
CA LYS A 44 -23.22 -0.15 6.06
C LYS A 44 -23.08 1.26 6.58
N ASP A 45 -22.87 2.20 5.70
CA ASP A 45 -23.01 3.61 6.03
C ASP A 45 -24.43 3.92 6.46
N ILE A 46 -24.58 4.90 7.36
CA ILE A 46 -25.86 5.34 7.95
C ILE A 46 -26.90 5.74 6.87
N CYS A 47 -26.45 6.00 5.64
CA CYS A 47 -27.30 6.32 4.47
C CYS A 47 -27.73 5.13 3.62
N GLY A 48 -27.35 3.89 3.99
CA GLY A 48 -27.75 2.70 3.22
C GLY A 48 -27.02 2.48 1.90
N ASN A 49 -26.07 3.37 1.54
CA ASN A 49 -25.16 3.14 0.43
C ASN A 49 -24.09 2.15 0.90
N GLU A 50 -24.01 0.99 0.23
CA GLU A 50 -22.88 0.10 0.45
C GLU A 50 -21.61 0.86 0.06
N PRO A 51 -20.55 0.87 0.91
CA PRO A 51 -19.27 1.45 0.53
C PRO A 51 -18.83 0.79 -0.78
N ALA A 52 -18.28 1.61 -1.68
CA ALA A 52 -17.65 1.11 -2.90
C ALA A 52 -16.76 -0.07 -2.51
N SER A 53 -16.96 -1.22 -3.14
CA SER A 53 -16.34 -2.49 -2.79
C SER A 53 -14.85 -2.30 -2.55
N ASP A 54 -14.41 -2.36 -1.29
CA ASP A 54 -13.01 -2.63 -1.00
C ASP A 54 -12.67 -3.89 -1.78
N SER A 55 -11.82 -3.74 -2.76
CA SER A 55 -11.46 -4.84 -3.63
C SER A 55 -11.01 -6.01 -2.74
N THR A 56 -11.40 -7.23 -3.07
CA THR A 56 -11.04 -8.45 -2.34
C THR A 56 -9.52 -8.54 -2.07
N SER A 57 -8.73 -7.81 -2.86
CA SER A 57 -7.28 -7.63 -2.68
C SER A 57 -6.89 -6.93 -1.37
N ASP A 58 -7.75 -6.05 -0.82
CA ASP A 58 -7.45 -5.34 0.43
C ASP A 58 -7.61 -6.23 1.67
N LEU A 59 -8.36 -7.32 1.57
CA LEU A 59 -8.58 -8.27 2.67
C LEU A 59 -7.32 -9.04 3.10
N PHE A 60 -6.27 -9.07 2.26
CA PHE A 60 -5.03 -9.82 2.53
C PHE A 60 -3.81 -8.91 2.72
N ARG A 61 -4.00 -7.59 2.78
CA ARG A 61 -2.89 -6.63 2.89
C ARG A 61 -2.55 -6.37 4.34
N LYS A 62 -1.35 -6.78 4.73
CA LYS A 62 -0.80 -6.45 6.05
C LYS A 62 -0.48 -4.97 6.13
N THR A 63 -0.68 -4.40 7.30
CA THR A 63 -0.28 -3.03 7.60
C THR A 63 0.80 -3.06 8.67
N LEU A 64 1.89 -2.36 8.41
CA LEU A 64 3.00 -2.20 9.35
C LEU A 64 3.01 -0.78 9.88
N THR A 65 2.91 -0.62 11.19
CA THR A 65 3.08 0.66 11.86
C THR A 65 4.42 0.68 12.59
N LEU A 66 5.19 1.74 12.33
CA LEU A 66 6.52 1.99 12.88
C LEU A 66 6.53 3.33 13.61
N ASP A 67 6.96 3.31 14.87
CA ASP A 67 7.24 4.50 15.66
C ASP A 67 8.75 4.59 15.93
N PHE A 68 9.39 5.66 15.52
CA PHE A 68 10.83 5.84 15.67
C PHE A 68 11.22 7.30 15.89
N VAL A 69 12.43 7.49 16.43
CA VAL A 69 12.98 8.81 16.74
C VAL A 69 14.16 9.12 15.83
N LEU A 70 14.18 10.34 15.33
CA LEU A 70 15.32 10.94 14.63
C LEU A 70 16.00 11.93 15.57
N ASP A 71 17.31 11.80 15.76
CA ASP A 71 18.08 12.63 16.67
C ASP A 71 19.37 13.13 16.03
N ASN A 72 19.47 14.41 15.80
CA ASN A 72 20.64 15.08 15.24
C ASN A 72 21.45 15.83 16.31
N THR A 73 21.24 15.55 17.62
CA THR A 73 22.04 16.16 18.69
C THR A 73 23.48 15.67 18.72
N GLY A 74 23.77 14.51 18.13
CA GLY A 74 25.07 13.85 18.22
C GLY A 74 25.20 12.88 19.40
N ALA A 75 24.13 12.70 20.18
CA ALA A 75 24.10 11.72 21.28
C ALA A 75 24.03 10.26 20.77
N LEU A 76 23.54 10.06 19.56
CA LEU A 76 23.41 8.75 18.93
C LEU A 76 24.39 8.62 17.76
N PRO A 77 24.88 7.38 17.47
CA PRO A 77 25.70 7.14 16.31
C PRO A 77 24.91 7.36 15.02
N PHE A 78 25.55 7.96 14.03
CA PHE A 78 24.94 8.16 12.71
C PHE A 78 25.16 6.91 11.84
N PRO A 79 24.10 6.32 11.28
CA PRO A 79 24.25 5.23 10.35
C PRO A 79 24.80 5.75 9.01
N PRO A 80 25.42 4.87 8.19
CA PRO A 80 26.09 5.28 6.96
C PRO A 80 25.14 5.80 5.86
N PHE A 81 23.84 5.55 5.97
CA PHE A 81 22.87 5.93 4.95
C PHE A 81 21.72 6.76 5.51
N GLY A 82 21.53 7.96 5.00
CA GLY A 82 20.29 8.71 5.13
C GLY A 82 20.16 9.66 6.32
N CYS A 83 21.19 9.82 7.16
CA CYS A 83 21.11 10.72 8.29
C CYS A 83 21.79 12.06 8.05
N GLY A 84 21.29 13.08 8.76
CA GLY A 84 21.99 14.34 8.92
C GLY A 84 23.32 14.17 9.68
N THR A 85 24.11 15.23 9.79
CA THR A 85 25.30 15.30 10.64
C THR A 85 24.95 15.87 12.01
N PRO A 86 25.74 15.62 13.05
CA PRO A 86 25.53 16.21 14.38
C PRO A 86 25.36 17.74 14.32
N GLY A 87 24.34 18.25 15.00
CA GLY A 87 24.05 19.69 15.04
C GLY A 87 23.31 20.24 13.82
N THR A 88 23.09 19.46 12.79
CA THR A 88 22.21 19.87 11.68
C THR A 88 20.73 19.76 12.08
N PRO A 89 19.86 20.63 11.55
CA PRO A 89 18.42 20.53 11.81
C PRO A 89 17.87 19.15 11.38
N VAL A 90 17.10 18.51 12.27
CA VAL A 90 16.46 17.22 11.96
C VAL A 90 15.42 17.33 10.83
N SER A 91 14.99 18.54 10.50
CA SER A 91 14.12 18.81 9.34
C SER A 91 14.72 18.35 8.01
N ILE A 92 16.05 18.29 7.89
CA ILE A 92 16.72 17.73 6.70
C ILE A 92 16.46 16.21 6.62
N SER A 93 16.54 15.51 7.75
CA SER A 93 16.28 14.08 7.84
C SER A 93 14.81 13.75 7.56
N THR A 94 13.88 14.55 8.09
CA THR A 94 12.44 14.37 7.80
C THR A 94 12.10 14.66 6.34
N LEU A 95 12.66 15.70 5.73
CA LEU A 95 12.49 15.99 4.30
C LEU A 95 13.05 14.88 3.40
N LEU A 96 14.19 14.29 3.77
CA LEU A 96 14.76 13.17 3.02
C LEU A 96 13.86 11.94 3.09
N LEU A 97 13.34 11.61 4.27
CA LEU A 97 12.34 10.54 4.45
C LEU A 97 11.07 10.80 3.66
N GLU A 98 10.54 12.02 3.73
CA GLU A 98 9.35 12.41 2.98
C GLU A 98 9.57 12.26 1.48
N LYS A 99 10.74 12.66 0.97
CA LYS A 99 11.10 12.50 -0.44
C LYS A 99 11.21 11.04 -0.86
N ILE A 100 11.76 10.17 -0.01
CA ILE A 100 11.95 8.75 -0.30
C ILE A 100 10.63 7.97 -0.19
N CYS A 101 9.77 8.34 0.77
CA CYS A 101 8.61 7.52 1.17
C CYS A 101 7.26 8.06 0.68
N VAL A 102 7.13 9.38 0.50
CA VAL A 102 5.81 10.02 0.33
C VAL A 102 5.69 10.85 -0.93
N THR A 103 6.75 11.62 -1.27
CA THR A 103 6.68 12.61 -2.35
C THR A 103 6.56 11.92 -3.72
N PRO A 104 5.51 12.22 -4.52
CA PRO A 104 5.36 11.66 -5.85
C PRO A 104 6.56 12.00 -6.75
N VAL A 105 7.03 11.03 -7.49
CA VAL A 105 8.15 11.23 -8.41
C VAL A 105 7.65 11.87 -9.69
N PHE A 106 8.29 12.96 -10.11
CA PHE A 106 7.89 13.79 -11.25
C PHE A 106 7.64 12.99 -12.55
N ARG A 107 8.41 11.93 -12.79
CA ARG A 107 8.29 11.11 -14.02
C ARG A 107 7.17 10.09 -13.98
N SER A 108 6.81 9.59 -12.81
CA SER A 108 5.80 8.54 -12.68
C SER A 108 4.43 9.07 -12.26
N HIS A 109 4.37 10.28 -11.69
CA HIS A 109 3.18 10.87 -11.04
C HIS A 109 2.53 9.95 -10.00
N LYS A 110 3.25 8.90 -9.57
CA LYS A 110 2.81 7.95 -8.55
C LYS A 110 3.60 8.18 -7.27
N LYS A 111 2.99 7.81 -6.14
CA LYS A 111 3.70 7.75 -4.86
C LYS A 111 4.79 6.67 -4.92
N PRO A 112 5.92 6.86 -4.21
CA PRO A 112 6.93 5.82 -4.08
C PRO A 112 6.38 4.62 -3.32
N THR A 113 6.83 3.43 -3.69
CA THR A 113 6.64 2.21 -2.90
C THR A 113 7.86 2.01 -2.01
N VAL A 114 7.65 1.64 -0.77
CA VAL A 114 8.71 1.52 0.23
C VAL A 114 8.92 0.06 0.60
N ARG A 115 10.20 -0.35 0.66
CA ARG A 115 10.61 -1.61 1.26
C ARG A 115 11.27 -1.33 2.61
N ALA A 116 10.66 -1.81 3.68
CA ALA A 116 11.25 -1.81 5.01
C ALA A 116 11.92 -3.16 5.27
N ILE A 117 13.20 -3.14 5.66
CA ILE A 117 14.02 -4.33 5.93
C ILE A 117 14.62 -4.22 7.31
N TRP A 118 14.41 -5.23 8.16
CA TRP A 118 14.99 -5.31 9.49
C TRP A 118 15.44 -6.74 9.85
N GLY A 119 16.36 -6.83 10.83
CA GLY A 119 16.80 -8.11 11.35
C GLY A 119 17.48 -9.00 10.30
N ALA A 120 18.40 -8.43 9.50
CA ALA A 120 19.05 -9.13 8.39
C ALA A 120 18.07 -9.72 7.34
N GLY A 121 16.91 -9.06 7.18
CA GLY A 121 15.89 -9.47 6.22
C GLY A 121 14.82 -10.43 6.80
N SER A 122 14.86 -10.75 8.09
CA SER A 122 13.84 -11.59 8.73
C SER A 122 12.47 -10.89 8.74
N ILE A 123 12.45 -9.56 8.83
CA ILE A 123 11.26 -8.74 8.66
C ILE A 123 11.44 -7.91 7.40
N THR A 124 10.61 -8.17 6.41
CA THR A 124 10.58 -7.39 5.17
C THR A 124 9.13 -7.14 4.78
N ILE A 125 8.79 -5.88 4.56
CA ILE A 125 7.51 -5.46 4.00
C ILE A 125 7.77 -4.58 2.79
N TYR A 126 6.96 -4.74 1.75
CA TYR A 126 6.98 -3.92 0.55
C TYR A 126 5.58 -3.38 0.31
N GLY A 127 5.43 -2.07 0.24
CA GLY A 127 4.12 -1.47 0.11
C GLY A 127 4.14 0.04 0.09
N ASP A 128 2.95 0.62 0.12
CA ASP A 128 2.74 2.06 0.05
C ASP A 128 2.65 2.68 1.44
N VAL A 129 3.24 3.84 1.62
CA VAL A 129 3.08 4.62 2.84
C VAL A 129 1.70 5.28 2.83
N THR A 130 0.86 4.88 3.78
CA THR A 130 -0.50 5.42 3.95
C THR A 130 -0.56 6.54 4.95
N ASN A 131 0.31 6.53 5.95
CA ASN A 131 0.40 7.56 6.96
C ASN A 131 1.86 7.88 7.26
N PHE A 132 2.20 9.17 7.32
CA PHE A 132 3.52 9.67 7.67
C PHE A 132 3.36 10.96 8.47
N ASN A 133 3.54 10.85 9.79
CA ASN A 133 3.42 11.96 10.72
C ASN A 133 4.73 12.14 11.47
N TYR A 134 5.08 13.37 11.75
CA TYR A 134 6.23 13.67 12.59
C TYR A 134 5.96 14.88 13.48
N LYS A 135 6.63 14.91 14.64
CA LYS A 135 6.55 15.97 15.63
C LYS A 135 7.96 16.34 16.08
N TYR A 136 8.31 17.60 16.01
CA TYR A 136 9.58 18.10 16.55
C TYR A 136 9.48 18.27 18.06
N THR A 137 10.46 17.72 18.81
CA THR A 137 10.42 17.68 20.28
C THR A 137 11.58 18.40 20.95
N LEU A 138 12.69 18.63 20.28
CA LEU A 138 13.87 19.34 20.81
C LEU A 138 14.36 20.38 19.81
N PHE A 139 14.68 21.58 20.32
CA PHE A 139 15.17 22.70 19.52
C PHE A 139 16.46 23.21 20.08
N ASN A 140 17.32 23.78 19.25
CA ASN A 140 18.52 24.50 19.67
C ASN A 140 18.20 25.95 20.05
N ASN A 141 19.22 26.70 20.50
CA ASN A 141 19.07 28.13 20.91
C ASN A 141 18.62 29.05 19.76
N LEU A 142 18.74 28.61 18.50
CA LEU A 142 18.29 29.33 17.30
C LEU A 142 16.88 28.93 16.86
N GLY A 143 16.19 28.04 17.60
CA GLY A 143 14.88 27.54 17.25
C GLY A 143 14.89 26.45 16.18
N LEU A 144 16.04 25.90 15.80
CA LEU A 144 16.13 24.81 14.81
C LEU A 144 15.85 23.47 15.48
N PRO A 145 15.00 22.60 14.90
CA PRO A 145 14.67 21.32 15.48
C PRO A 145 15.85 20.35 15.39
N LEU A 146 16.18 19.70 16.51
CA LEU A 146 17.25 18.70 16.63
C LEU A 146 16.72 17.27 16.80
N ARG A 147 15.47 17.09 17.25
CA ARG A 147 14.84 15.77 17.43
C ARG A 147 13.43 15.78 16.88
N ALA A 148 13.05 14.65 16.27
CA ALA A 148 11.71 14.40 15.80
C ALA A 148 11.25 12.99 16.17
N GLU A 149 10.00 12.87 16.59
CA GLU A 149 9.27 11.62 16.71
C GLU A 149 8.49 11.40 15.41
N VAL A 150 8.62 10.22 14.82
CA VAL A 150 8.00 9.89 13.52
C VAL A 150 7.14 8.64 13.67
N THR A 151 5.91 8.74 13.22
CA THR A 151 4.99 7.61 13.07
C THR A 151 4.73 7.37 11.59
N MET A 152 5.01 6.17 11.11
CA MET A 152 4.82 5.79 9.72
C MET A 152 4.05 4.49 9.62
N THR A 153 3.07 4.45 8.70
CA THR A 153 2.27 3.26 8.42
C THR A 153 2.47 2.85 6.97
N ILE A 154 2.88 1.61 6.76
CA ILE A 154 3.10 1.01 5.44
C ILE A 154 2.03 -0.07 5.23
N LYS A 155 1.25 0.05 4.16
CA LYS A 155 0.29 -0.96 3.73
C LYS A 155 0.95 -1.84 2.67
N GLU A 156 1.04 -3.14 2.94
CA GLU A 156 1.69 -4.11 2.04
C GLU A 156 1.03 -4.11 0.65
N GLU A 157 1.83 -4.17 -0.39
CA GLU A 157 1.31 -4.39 -1.75
C GLU A 157 0.66 -5.79 -1.84
N PRO A 158 -0.41 -5.97 -2.65
CA PRO A 158 -1.08 -7.26 -2.77
C PRO A 158 -0.09 -8.39 -3.02
N SER A 159 -0.07 -9.36 -2.13
CA SER A 159 0.83 -10.52 -2.25
C SER A 159 0.48 -11.33 -3.51
N THR A 160 1.43 -12.15 -3.98
CA THR A 160 1.18 -13.11 -5.06
C THR A 160 0.00 -14.02 -4.74
N ILE A 161 -0.21 -14.32 -3.45
CA ILE A 161 -1.33 -15.14 -2.97
C ILE A 161 -2.66 -14.42 -3.23
N SER A 162 -2.79 -13.12 -2.87
CA SER A 162 -4.01 -12.36 -3.15
C SER A 162 -4.28 -12.20 -4.65
N ARG A 163 -3.22 -12.10 -5.46
CA ARG A 163 -3.34 -12.12 -6.93
C ARG A 163 -3.81 -13.48 -7.46
N LEU A 164 -3.40 -14.60 -6.83
CA LEU A 164 -3.90 -15.93 -7.18
C LEU A 164 -5.40 -16.06 -6.89
N PHE A 165 -5.91 -15.46 -5.81
CA PHE A 165 -7.36 -15.42 -5.54
C PHE A 165 -8.14 -14.51 -6.49
N GLN A 166 -7.47 -13.64 -7.24
CA GLN A 166 -8.03 -12.84 -8.33
C GLN A 166 -7.77 -13.48 -9.70
N SER A 167 -7.13 -14.66 -9.73
CA SER A 167 -6.83 -15.35 -10.97
C SER A 167 -8.08 -15.60 -11.80
N PRO A 168 -7.99 -15.50 -13.14
CA PRO A 168 -9.05 -15.88 -14.06
C PRO A 168 -9.51 -17.35 -13.93
N ASP A 169 -8.71 -18.18 -13.27
CA ASP A 169 -8.96 -19.61 -13.08
C ASP A 169 -9.99 -19.93 -11.97
N ILE A 170 -10.47 -18.92 -11.24
CA ILE A 170 -11.42 -19.11 -10.13
C ILE A 170 -12.83 -18.70 -10.59
N SER A 171 -13.79 -19.61 -10.42
CA SER A 171 -15.22 -19.30 -10.62
C SER A 171 -15.69 -18.26 -9.60
N ARG A 172 -16.43 -17.26 -10.06
CA ARG A 172 -16.99 -16.20 -9.23
C ARG A 172 -18.46 -16.01 -9.53
N SER A 173 -19.23 -15.63 -8.51
CA SER A 173 -20.66 -15.44 -8.63
C SER A 173 -21.09 -14.12 -7.97
N PRO A 174 -20.68 -12.96 -8.53
CA PRO A 174 -21.05 -11.66 -7.97
C PRO A 174 -22.56 -11.41 -8.10
N LYS A 175 -23.11 -10.66 -7.14
CA LYS A 175 -24.44 -10.11 -7.19
C LYS A 175 -24.41 -8.76 -7.87
N VAL A 176 -25.20 -8.58 -8.93
CA VAL A 176 -25.26 -7.34 -9.71
C VAL A 176 -25.86 -6.20 -8.88
N LYS A 177 -25.18 -5.07 -8.84
CA LYS A 177 -25.62 -3.82 -8.21
C LYS A 177 -26.09 -2.81 -9.27
N ALA A 178 -26.74 -1.75 -8.80
CA ALA A 178 -27.10 -0.62 -9.66
C ALA A 178 -25.85 0.01 -10.27
N GLY A 179 -25.83 0.15 -11.60
CA GLY A 179 -24.69 0.71 -12.34
C GLY A 179 -23.62 -0.29 -12.76
N ASP A 180 -23.70 -1.55 -12.34
CA ASP A 180 -22.77 -2.59 -12.77
C ASP A 180 -22.92 -2.93 -14.25
N SER A 181 -21.80 -3.31 -14.86
CA SER A 181 -21.71 -3.72 -16.24
C SER A 181 -20.94 -5.04 -16.36
N ILE A 182 -21.42 -5.95 -17.19
CA ILE A 182 -20.72 -7.21 -17.45
C ILE A 182 -19.31 -6.98 -17.99
N VAL A 183 -19.09 -5.89 -18.73
CA VAL A 183 -17.78 -5.50 -19.27
C VAL A 183 -16.81 -5.12 -18.15
N ASN A 184 -17.30 -4.40 -17.13
CA ASN A 184 -16.48 -4.02 -15.98
C ASN A 184 -16.09 -5.25 -15.13
N PHE A 185 -17.04 -6.18 -14.93
CA PHE A 185 -16.73 -7.46 -14.27
C PHE A 185 -15.71 -8.30 -15.06
N CYS A 186 -15.79 -8.30 -16.39
CA CYS A 186 -14.81 -9.02 -17.22
C CYS A 186 -13.42 -8.38 -17.13
N GLU A 187 -13.33 -7.06 -17.02
CA GLU A 187 -12.07 -6.37 -16.80
C GLU A 187 -11.49 -6.68 -15.42
N GLU A 188 -12.35 -6.65 -14.40
CA GLU A 188 -11.96 -6.91 -13.00
C GLU A 188 -11.51 -8.36 -12.79
N TYR A 189 -12.22 -9.36 -13.36
CA TYR A 189 -11.98 -10.77 -13.06
C TYR A 189 -11.06 -11.47 -14.04
N TYR A 190 -11.01 -11.02 -15.29
CA TYR A 190 -10.24 -11.64 -16.36
C TYR A 190 -9.17 -10.73 -16.96
N GLU A 191 -9.05 -9.48 -16.46
CA GLU A 191 -8.16 -8.46 -17.02
C GLU A 191 -8.36 -8.22 -18.54
N ASN A 192 -9.51 -8.63 -19.07
CA ASN A 192 -9.82 -8.55 -20.49
C ASN A 192 -11.33 -8.34 -20.74
N LYS A 193 -11.64 -7.16 -21.25
CA LYS A 193 -13.03 -6.75 -21.57
C LYS A 193 -13.70 -7.66 -22.61
N ASN A 194 -12.94 -8.29 -23.50
CA ASN A 194 -13.49 -9.02 -24.66
C ASN A 194 -14.25 -10.30 -24.29
N TYR A 195 -14.15 -10.77 -23.05
CA TYR A 195 -14.87 -11.96 -22.59
C TYR A 195 -16.37 -11.72 -22.33
N TYR A 196 -16.86 -10.47 -22.37
CA TYR A 196 -18.24 -10.12 -22.04
C TYR A 196 -19.30 -10.92 -22.83
N LEU A 197 -19.04 -11.25 -24.10
CA LEU A 197 -19.95 -12.05 -24.91
C LEU A 197 -20.04 -13.50 -24.41
N LYS A 198 -18.88 -14.12 -24.12
CA LYS A 198 -18.84 -15.50 -23.60
C LYS A 198 -19.52 -15.60 -22.23
N ILE A 199 -19.34 -14.60 -21.38
CA ILE A 199 -19.96 -14.57 -20.05
C ILE A 199 -21.47 -14.30 -20.17
N ALA A 200 -21.91 -13.44 -21.08
CA ALA A 200 -23.33 -13.22 -21.34
C ALA A 200 -24.01 -14.49 -21.85
N GLU A 201 -23.36 -15.22 -22.74
CA GLU A 201 -23.84 -16.52 -23.26
C GLU A 201 -23.89 -17.58 -22.15
N HIS A 202 -22.85 -17.71 -21.34
CA HIS A 202 -22.78 -18.62 -20.20
C HIS A 202 -23.93 -18.39 -19.19
N ASN A 203 -24.26 -17.12 -18.94
CA ASN A 203 -25.36 -16.73 -18.05
C ASN A 203 -26.73 -16.67 -18.73
N ASN A 204 -26.86 -17.11 -19.98
CA ASN A 204 -28.09 -17.07 -20.76
C ASN A 204 -28.75 -15.69 -20.80
N LEU A 205 -27.96 -14.62 -20.88
CA LEU A 205 -28.47 -13.26 -20.91
C LEU A 205 -28.96 -12.91 -22.31
N SER A 206 -30.18 -12.40 -22.40
CA SER A 206 -30.72 -11.88 -23.66
C SER A 206 -30.05 -10.58 -24.13
N SER A 207 -29.36 -9.88 -23.23
CA SER A 207 -28.60 -8.66 -23.54
C SER A 207 -27.49 -8.43 -22.51
N PHE A 208 -26.28 -8.19 -22.99
CA PHE A 208 -25.15 -7.84 -22.13
C PHE A 208 -25.18 -6.39 -21.62
N ARG A 209 -26.03 -5.53 -22.20
CA ARG A 209 -26.17 -4.11 -21.84
C ARG A 209 -27.14 -3.87 -20.69
N LYS A 210 -28.06 -4.79 -20.45
CA LYS A 210 -29.08 -4.69 -19.39
C LYS A 210 -29.02 -5.93 -18.53
N ILE A 211 -28.19 -5.90 -17.50
CA ILE A 211 -28.20 -6.92 -16.47
C ILE A 211 -29.17 -6.51 -15.37
N LYS A 212 -29.92 -7.49 -14.85
CA LYS A 212 -30.93 -7.25 -13.81
C LYS A 212 -30.24 -7.03 -12.48
N GLU A 213 -30.50 -5.90 -11.85
CA GLU A 213 -30.02 -5.62 -10.49
C GLU A 213 -30.50 -6.70 -9.52
N GLY A 214 -29.59 -7.11 -8.62
CA GLY A 214 -29.85 -8.16 -7.64
C GLY A 214 -29.71 -9.58 -8.18
N SER A 215 -29.54 -9.79 -9.50
CA SER A 215 -29.21 -11.11 -10.05
C SER A 215 -27.77 -11.52 -9.71
N VAL A 216 -27.52 -12.82 -9.69
CA VAL A 216 -26.19 -13.40 -9.56
C VAL A 216 -25.72 -13.81 -10.93
N LEU A 217 -24.53 -13.37 -11.33
CA LEU A 217 -23.88 -13.76 -12.57
C LEU A 217 -22.75 -14.75 -12.26
N GLU A 218 -22.64 -15.78 -13.08
CA GLU A 218 -21.56 -16.76 -12.97
C GLU A 218 -20.41 -16.42 -13.92
N PHE A 219 -19.21 -16.35 -13.36
CA PHE A 219 -17.96 -16.14 -14.09
C PHE A 219 -17.12 -17.42 -13.97
N PRO A 220 -17.21 -18.33 -14.96
CA PRO A 220 -16.46 -19.57 -14.95
C PRO A 220 -14.96 -19.32 -15.15
N PRO A 221 -14.08 -20.27 -14.76
CA PRO A 221 -12.64 -20.16 -15.04
C PRO A 221 -12.40 -20.19 -16.55
N ILE A 222 -11.49 -19.35 -17.02
CA ILE A 222 -11.06 -19.37 -18.42
C ILE A 222 -9.83 -20.26 -18.50
N ILE A 223 -10.03 -21.49 -18.95
CA ILE A 223 -8.95 -22.42 -19.27
C ILE A 223 -8.50 -22.08 -20.69
N ASN A 224 -7.28 -21.54 -20.83
CA ASN A 224 -6.61 -21.35 -22.12
C ASN A 224 -6.01 -22.65 -22.62
#